data_da6647194ead90a8e01b5e5255f93daa
#
_entry.id   da6647194ead90a8e01b5e5255f93daa
#
_cell.length_a   1.000
_cell.length_b   1.000
_cell.length_c   1.000
_cell.angle_alpha   90.00
_cell.angle_beta   90.00
_cell.angle_gamma   90.00
#
_symmetry.space_group_name_H-M   'P 1'
#
loop_
_entity.id
_entity.type
_entity.pdbx_description
1 polymer ?
#
loop_
_entity_poly.entity_id
_entity_poly.type
_entity_poly.pdbx_seq_one_letter_code
_entity_poly.pdbx_strand_id
1 'polypeptide(L)'
;MKALLWVLVIFVQIHEYKSCLEEERIGLLHLKSFLKSIPYTNSNYLLPSWVDNSKSIECCGWERVRCNSTTSHIIELSLENLKQDPYYGEHNYEKVSFGDRWLLNVSMLKPFKELRSLDISFNAIGGCIPYEGFEKLSSLRNLEILNLGYNFFHDNGILQSLGDVTSLKTLNLTRNLLEGYFPAQG
;
A
#
# COMPACT_ATOMS: atom_id res chain seq x y z
N MET A 1 38.38 52.56 -18.46
CA MET A 1 37.26 51.69 -18.85
C MET A 1 37.24 50.52 -17.87
N LYS A 2 36.28 50.53 -16.97
CA LYS A 2 36.11 49.46 -15.97
C LYS A 2 35.15 48.43 -16.60
N ALA A 3 35.66 47.24 -16.93
CA ALA A 3 34.82 46.13 -17.37
C ALA A 3 34.10 45.60 -16.14
N LEU A 4 32.75 45.77 -16.07
CA LEU A 4 31.88 45.13 -15.14
C LEU A 4 31.75 43.65 -15.54
N LEU A 5 32.41 42.80 -14.77
CA LEU A 5 32.22 41.36 -14.85
C LEU A 5 30.87 41.06 -14.22
N TRP A 6 29.83 40.83 -15.03
CA TRP A 6 28.58 40.28 -14.58
C TRP A 6 28.78 38.78 -14.30
N VAL A 7 28.99 38.44 -13.05
CA VAL A 7 28.91 37.07 -12.58
C VAL A 7 27.42 36.69 -12.57
N LEU A 8 26.98 36.05 -13.63
CA LEU A 8 25.70 35.36 -13.69
C LEU A 8 25.77 34.19 -12.69
N VAL A 9 25.34 34.43 -11.46
CA VAL A 9 25.08 33.35 -10.53
C VAL A 9 23.80 32.68 -11.01
N ILE A 10 23.98 31.67 -11.85
CA ILE A 10 22.89 30.75 -12.17
C ILE A 10 22.64 29.96 -10.89
N PHE A 11 21.62 30.37 -10.12
CA PHE A 11 20.99 29.50 -9.14
C PHE A 11 20.35 28.36 -9.93
N VAL A 12 21.11 27.34 -10.23
CA VAL A 12 20.56 26.04 -10.51
C VAL A 12 19.88 25.63 -9.22
N GLN A 13 18.57 25.80 -9.14
CA GLN A 13 17.78 25.10 -8.15
C GLN A 13 17.97 23.62 -8.50
N ILE A 14 18.97 23.02 -7.89
CA ILE A 14 19.04 21.58 -7.76
C ILE A 14 17.82 21.27 -6.91
N HIS A 15 16.69 21.00 -7.56
CA HIS A 15 15.70 20.19 -6.93
C HIS A 15 16.46 18.91 -6.61
N GLU A 16 16.88 18.77 -5.37
CA GLU A 16 17.29 17.48 -4.86
C GLU A 16 16.08 16.57 -5.09
N TYR A 17 16.14 15.83 -6.17
CA TYR A 17 15.26 14.73 -6.40
C TYR A 17 15.50 13.76 -5.25
N LYS A 18 14.77 13.94 -4.16
CA LYS A 18 14.82 13.05 -3.03
C LYS A 18 14.17 11.74 -3.45
N SER A 19 14.99 10.79 -3.87
CA SER A 19 14.56 9.44 -4.10
C SER A 19 14.09 8.82 -2.78
N CYS A 20 13.12 7.92 -2.85
CA CYS A 20 12.76 7.13 -1.67
C CYS A 20 13.95 6.29 -1.18
N LEU A 21 13.87 5.79 0.04
CA LEU A 21 14.90 4.92 0.57
C LEU A 21 14.99 3.63 -0.23
N GLU A 22 16.20 3.13 -0.43
CA GLU A 22 16.44 1.90 -1.20
C GLU A 22 15.71 0.69 -0.58
N GLU A 23 15.62 0.59 0.74
CA GLU A 23 14.86 -0.46 1.42
C GLU A 23 13.37 -0.40 1.05
N GLU A 24 12.79 0.81 0.97
CA GLU A 24 11.39 1.00 0.59
C GLU A 24 11.17 0.71 -0.89
N ARG A 25 12.10 1.13 -1.76
CA ARG A 25 12.06 0.82 -3.19
C ARG A 25 12.05 -0.68 -3.45
N ILE A 26 12.95 -1.41 -2.80
CA ILE A 26 13.00 -2.87 -2.87
C ILE A 26 11.72 -3.48 -2.33
N GLY A 27 11.20 -2.95 -1.22
CA GLY A 27 9.91 -3.36 -0.64
C GLY A 27 8.75 -3.23 -1.64
N LEU A 28 8.67 -2.11 -2.37
CA LEU A 28 7.66 -1.91 -3.42
C LEU A 28 7.81 -2.92 -4.56
N LEU A 29 9.04 -3.19 -5.01
CA LEU A 29 9.29 -4.15 -6.08
C LEU A 29 8.93 -5.58 -5.66
N HIS A 30 9.23 -5.97 -4.43
CA HIS A 30 8.81 -7.25 -3.87
C HIS A 30 7.28 -7.34 -3.79
N LEU A 31 6.62 -6.28 -3.31
CA LEU A 31 5.17 -6.21 -3.26
C LEU A 31 4.55 -6.35 -4.66
N LYS A 32 5.08 -5.64 -5.67
CA LYS A 32 4.65 -5.78 -7.05
C LYS A 32 4.84 -7.21 -7.56
N SER A 33 5.97 -7.84 -7.27
CA SER A 33 6.25 -9.22 -7.67
C SER A 33 5.24 -10.20 -7.06
N PHE A 34 4.92 -10.02 -5.78
CA PHE A 34 3.90 -10.78 -5.09
C PHE A 34 2.53 -10.59 -5.73
N LEU A 35 2.10 -9.34 -5.96
CA LEU A 35 0.82 -9.03 -6.60
C LEU A 35 0.71 -9.64 -8.00
N LYS A 36 1.80 -9.68 -8.76
CA LYS A 36 1.86 -10.35 -10.07
C LYS A 36 1.71 -11.86 -10.00
N SER A 37 2.11 -12.48 -8.90
CA SER A 37 1.99 -13.92 -8.72
C SER A 37 0.57 -14.38 -8.41
N ILE A 38 -0.34 -13.44 -8.05
CA ILE A 38 -1.71 -13.76 -7.73
C ILE A 38 -2.47 -14.09 -9.02
N PRO A 39 -3.18 -15.23 -9.10
CA PRO A 39 -3.97 -15.60 -10.27
C PRO A 39 -4.99 -14.51 -10.66
N TYR A 40 -5.31 -14.43 -11.95
CA TYR A 40 -6.29 -13.48 -12.53
C TYR A 40 -5.91 -11.99 -12.40
N THR A 41 -4.71 -11.67 -11.96
CA THR A 41 -4.20 -10.31 -12.07
C THR A 41 -3.76 -10.03 -13.50
N ASN A 42 -4.18 -8.91 -14.09
CA ASN A 42 -3.67 -8.48 -15.39
C ASN A 42 -2.22 -7.99 -15.21
N SER A 43 -1.30 -8.95 -15.16
CA SER A 43 0.11 -8.75 -14.78
C SER A 43 0.87 -7.78 -15.69
N ASN A 44 0.40 -7.61 -16.94
CA ASN A 44 1.11 -6.79 -17.93
C ASN A 44 1.01 -5.29 -17.64
N TYR A 45 -0.08 -4.85 -16.99
CA TYR A 45 -0.33 -3.43 -16.71
C TYR A 45 -0.30 -3.09 -15.23
N LEU A 46 0.06 -4.07 -14.37
CA LEU A 46 0.10 -3.86 -12.93
C LEU A 46 1.27 -2.95 -12.56
N LEU A 47 0.95 -1.76 -12.05
CA LEU A 47 1.92 -0.79 -11.52
C LEU A 47 3.08 -0.53 -12.51
N PRO A 48 2.80 -0.05 -13.74
CA PRO A 48 3.79 0.05 -14.81
C PRO A 48 4.97 0.95 -14.46
N SER A 49 4.78 1.98 -13.63
CA SER A 49 5.87 2.86 -13.19
C SER A 49 6.83 2.23 -12.17
N TRP A 50 6.41 1.13 -11.50
CA TRP A 50 7.25 0.44 -10.53
C TRP A 50 8.26 -0.45 -11.24
N VAL A 51 9.36 0.12 -11.65
CA VAL A 51 10.38 -0.57 -12.44
C VAL A 51 11.74 -0.58 -11.72
N ASP A 52 12.43 -1.71 -11.80
CA ASP A 52 13.81 -1.81 -11.37
C ASP A 52 14.71 -1.25 -12.46
N ASN A 53 14.90 0.05 -12.44
CA ASN A 53 15.74 0.75 -13.39
C ASN A 53 16.88 1.42 -12.62
N SER A 54 18.10 0.93 -12.81
CA SER A 54 19.28 1.47 -12.15
C SER A 54 19.57 2.96 -12.45
N LYS A 55 18.85 3.55 -13.40
CA LYS A 55 18.96 4.98 -13.74
C LYS A 55 17.93 5.86 -13.04
N SER A 56 16.90 5.27 -12.40
CA SER A 56 15.85 6.00 -11.70
C SER A 56 15.56 5.31 -10.37
N ILE A 57 16.20 5.78 -9.31
CA ILE A 57 15.97 5.32 -7.92
C ILE A 57 14.68 5.94 -7.35
N GLU A 58 13.88 6.63 -8.18
CA GLU A 58 12.86 7.54 -7.73
C GLU A 58 11.48 6.89 -7.57
N CYS A 59 11.28 6.10 -6.51
CA CYS A 59 9.97 5.53 -6.24
C CYS A 59 8.96 6.53 -5.68
N CYS A 60 9.36 7.72 -5.27
CA CYS A 60 8.40 8.75 -4.86
C CYS A 60 7.61 9.32 -6.05
N GLY A 61 8.10 9.17 -7.27
CA GLY A 61 7.36 9.48 -8.50
C GLY A 61 6.55 8.31 -9.05
N TRP A 62 6.60 7.14 -8.41
CA TRP A 62 5.82 6.01 -8.88
C TRP A 62 4.33 6.20 -8.58
N GLU A 63 3.51 5.71 -9.49
CA GLU A 63 2.06 5.75 -9.28
C GLU A 63 1.67 5.14 -7.93
N ARG A 64 0.64 5.72 -7.28
CA ARG A 64 0.09 5.20 -6.02
C ARG A 64 1.04 5.26 -4.81
N VAL A 65 2.19 5.89 -4.95
CA VAL A 65 3.16 6.13 -3.88
C VAL A 65 3.22 7.62 -3.58
N ARG A 66 3.16 7.98 -2.31
CA ARG A 66 3.42 9.34 -1.84
C ARG A 66 4.48 9.35 -0.76
N CYS A 67 5.49 10.17 -0.94
CA CYS A 67 6.56 10.34 0.04
C CYS A 67 6.40 11.65 0.83
N ASN A 68 7.03 11.68 1.97
CA ASN A 68 7.27 12.88 2.73
C ASN A 68 8.31 13.74 1.99
N SER A 69 7.97 14.99 1.69
CA SER A 69 8.84 15.91 0.94
C SER A 69 10.16 16.25 1.64
N THR A 70 10.24 16.03 2.94
CA THR A 70 11.43 16.33 3.74
C THR A 70 12.32 15.12 3.94
N THR A 71 11.73 13.96 4.26
CA THR A 71 12.47 12.76 4.65
C THR A 71 12.58 11.73 3.53
N SER A 72 11.80 11.88 2.45
CA SER A 72 11.69 10.95 1.33
C SER A 72 11.17 9.55 1.68
N HIS A 73 10.72 9.35 2.91
CA HIS A 73 10.03 8.12 3.29
C HIS A 73 8.64 8.04 2.67
N ILE A 74 8.21 6.83 2.33
CA ILE A 74 6.85 6.56 1.88
C ILE A 74 5.89 6.76 3.06
N ILE A 75 4.91 7.67 2.87
CA ILE A 75 3.88 7.98 3.87
C ILE A 75 2.48 7.54 3.45
N GLU A 76 2.24 7.33 2.16
CA GLU A 76 0.98 6.80 1.66
C GLU A 76 1.21 5.79 0.55
N LEU A 77 0.41 4.73 0.59
CA LEU A 77 0.40 3.67 -0.41
C LEU A 77 -1.05 3.33 -0.75
N SER A 78 -1.45 3.63 -2.00
CA SER A 78 -2.80 3.40 -2.49
C SER A 78 -2.82 2.22 -3.46
N LEU A 79 -3.13 1.04 -2.95
CA LEU A 79 -3.17 -0.22 -3.69
C LEU A 79 -4.61 -0.66 -3.97
N GLU A 80 -5.53 0.28 -4.02
CA GLU A 80 -6.94 0.00 -4.30
C GLU A 80 -7.12 -0.57 -5.71
N ASN A 81 -8.04 -1.50 -5.85
CA ASN A 81 -8.50 -2.01 -7.14
C ASN A 81 -7.37 -2.48 -8.08
N LEU A 82 -6.32 -3.10 -7.53
CA LEU A 82 -5.23 -3.69 -8.32
C LEU A 82 -5.59 -5.07 -8.87
N LYS A 83 -6.49 -5.77 -8.17
CA LYS A 83 -7.03 -7.05 -8.57
C LYS A 83 -8.53 -6.91 -8.71
N GLN A 84 -8.98 -6.63 -9.92
CA GLN A 84 -10.40 -6.64 -10.23
C GLN A 84 -10.91 -8.08 -10.18
N ASP A 85 -11.91 -8.32 -9.37
CA ASP A 85 -12.72 -9.51 -9.49
C ASP A 85 -13.43 -9.42 -10.86
N PRO A 86 -13.21 -10.38 -11.78
CA PRO A 86 -13.88 -10.38 -13.08
C PRO A 86 -15.41 -10.43 -12.99
N TYR A 87 -15.95 -10.78 -11.82
CA TYR A 87 -17.39 -10.81 -11.55
C TYR A 87 -17.91 -9.58 -10.80
N TYR A 88 -17.05 -8.60 -10.48
CA TYR A 88 -17.43 -7.38 -9.80
C TYR A 88 -18.13 -6.41 -10.76
N GLY A 89 -19.42 -6.53 -10.91
CA GLY A 89 -20.23 -5.68 -11.81
C GLY A 89 -21.43 -6.38 -12.40
N GLU A 90 -21.43 -7.68 -12.46
CA GLU A 90 -22.63 -8.46 -12.71
C GLU A 90 -23.26 -8.82 -11.36
N HIS A 91 -24.50 -8.43 -11.13
CA HIS A 91 -25.30 -8.55 -9.88
C HIS A 91 -25.33 -9.92 -9.16
N ASN A 92 -24.27 -10.71 -9.26
CA ASN A 92 -24.15 -12.04 -8.71
C ASN A 92 -23.02 -12.15 -7.68
N TYR A 93 -23.17 -11.48 -6.55
CA TYR A 93 -22.29 -11.65 -5.37
C TYR A 93 -22.21 -13.11 -4.89
N GLU A 94 -23.16 -13.97 -5.29
CA GLU A 94 -23.21 -15.38 -4.91
C GLU A 94 -22.24 -16.28 -5.70
N LYS A 95 -21.63 -15.79 -6.78
CA LYS A 95 -20.76 -16.59 -7.67
C LYS A 95 -19.26 -16.37 -7.49
N VAL A 96 -18.82 -15.50 -6.58
CA VAL A 96 -17.39 -15.41 -6.28
C VAL A 96 -16.96 -16.71 -5.61
N SER A 97 -16.31 -17.55 -6.37
CA SER A 97 -15.75 -18.80 -5.84
C SER A 97 -14.75 -18.46 -4.74
N PHE A 98 -14.79 -19.23 -3.64
CA PHE A 98 -13.77 -19.13 -2.60
C PHE A 98 -12.34 -19.29 -3.16
N GLY A 99 -12.19 -19.92 -4.33
CA GLY A 99 -10.92 -20.10 -5.03
C GLY A 99 -10.33 -18.85 -5.68
N ASP A 100 -11.13 -17.78 -5.86
CA ASP A 100 -10.66 -16.54 -6.51
C ASP A 100 -10.11 -15.53 -5.50
N ARG A 101 -10.24 -15.82 -4.21
CA ARG A 101 -9.73 -14.97 -3.13
C ARG A 101 -8.26 -15.29 -2.89
N TRP A 102 -7.49 -14.27 -2.59
CA TRP A 102 -6.10 -14.42 -2.25
C TRP A 102 -5.81 -13.98 -0.81
N LEU A 103 -4.67 -14.39 -0.29
CA LEU A 103 -4.25 -14.10 1.07
C LEU A 103 -3.16 -13.05 1.07
N LEU A 104 -3.34 -12.02 1.89
CA LEU A 104 -2.38 -10.94 2.04
C LEU A 104 -1.20 -11.39 2.92
N ASN A 105 0.01 -11.06 2.50
CA ASN A 105 1.20 -11.12 3.36
C ASN A 105 1.48 -9.73 3.92
N VAL A 106 1.06 -9.47 5.15
CA VAL A 106 1.21 -8.16 5.80
C VAL A 106 2.66 -7.83 6.11
N SER A 107 3.53 -8.84 6.33
CA SER A 107 4.95 -8.60 6.58
C SER A 107 5.68 -7.91 5.42
N MET A 108 5.13 -7.94 4.22
CA MET A 108 5.69 -7.21 3.07
C MET A 108 5.62 -5.69 3.24
N LEU A 109 4.82 -5.21 4.19
CA LEU A 109 4.70 -3.78 4.50
C LEU A 109 5.77 -3.28 5.49
N LYS A 110 6.54 -4.17 6.11
CA LYS A 110 7.57 -3.84 7.12
C LYS A 110 8.61 -2.79 6.68
N PRO A 111 9.02 -2.69 5.40
CA PRO A 111 9.96 -1.65 4.98
C PRO A 111 9.43 -0.23 5.16
N PHE A 112 8.11 -0.02 5.09
CA PHE A 112 7.48 1.31 5.05
C PHE A 112 7.25 1.87 6.45
N LYS A 113 8.34 2.17 7.17
CA LYS A 113 8.32 2.56 8.60
C LYS A 113 7.55 3.85 8.90
N GLU A 114 7.52 4.78 7.93
CA GLU A 114 6.84 6.06 8.05
C GLU A 114 5.44 6.08 7.41
N LEU A 115 4.93 4.90 7.03
CA LEU A 115 3.62 4.79 6.40
C LEU A 115 2.53 5.28 7.35
N ARG A 116 1.69 6.22 6.86
CA ARG A 116 0.57 6.82 7.58
C ARG A 116 -0.78 6.40 7.02
N SER A 117 -0.83 6.16 5.72
CA SER A 117 -2.06 5.76 5.04
C SER A 117 -1.82 4.58 4.13
N LEU A 118 -2.62 3.54 4.31
CA LEU A 118 -2.64 2.35 3.47
C LEU A 118 -4.06 2.10 2.97
N ASP A 119 -4.21 2.09 1.65
CA ASP A 119 -5.45 1.66 1.00
C ASP A 119 -5.21 0.38 0.20
N ILE A 120 -5.87 -0.70 0.57
CA ILE A 120 -5.88 -1.99 -0.14
C ILE A 120 -7.32 -2.46 -0.39
N SER A 121 -8.24 -1.50 -0.53
CA SER A 121 -9.64 -1.78 -0.83
C SER A 121 -9.84 -2.35 -2.24
N PHE A 122 -10.97 -2.99 -2.47
CA PHE A 122 -11.37 -3.54 -3.78
C PHE A 122 -10.37 -4.53 -4.38
N ASN A 123 -9.86 -5.48 -3.59
CA ASN A 123 -8.79 -6.37 -4.05
C ASN A 123 -9.09 -7.87 -3.95
N ALA A 124 -10.31 -8.26 -3.64
CA ALA A 124 -10.71 -9.65 -3.46
C ALA A 124 -9.87 -10.40 -2.40
N ILE A 125 -9.39 -9.70 -1.36
CA ILE A 125 -8.60 -10.30 -0.28
C ILE A 125 -9.53 -11.09 0.63
N GLY A 126 -9.26 -12.39 0.79
CA GLY A 126 -10.05 -13.28 1.65
C GLY A 126 -9.53 -13.41 3.09
N GLY A 127 -8.33 -12.91 3.34
CA GLY A 127 -7.67 -13.03 4.65
C GLY A 127 -6.17 -12.77 4.56
N CYS A 128 -5.44 -13.22 5.58
CA CYS A 128 -3.98 -13.13 5.62
C CYS A 128 -3.34 -14.51 5.55
N ILE A 129 -2.10 -14.56 5.06
CA ILE A 129 -1.28 -15.77 5.15
C ILE A 129 -1.08 -16.10 6.63
N PRO A 130 -1.16 -17.39 7.04
CA PRO A 130 -0.94 -17.79 8.42
C PRO A 130 0.38 -17.23 9.00
N TYR A 131 0.31 -16.66 10.20
CA TYR A 131 1.43 -16.00 10.91
C TYR A 131 1.96 -14.72 10.27
N GLU A 132 1.35 -14.25 9.19
CA GLU A 132 1.70 -13.04 8.44
C GLU A 132 0.50 -12.07 8.36
N GLY A 133 -0.26 -11.99 9.45
CA GLY A 133 -1.49 -11.24 9.55
C GLY A 133 -1.34 -9.80 10.04
N PHE A 134 -2.48 -9.20 10.36
CA PHE A 134 -2.57 -7.78 10.73
C PHE A 134 -1.83 -7.41 12.01
N GLU A 135 -1.50 -8.38 12.87
CA GLU A 135 -0.62 -8.16 14.04
C GLU A 135 0.76 -7.60 13.63
N LYS A 136 1.19 -7.84 12.40
CA LYS A 136 2.46 -7.30 11.88
C LYS A 136 2.42 -5.79 11.64
N LEU A 137 1.22 -5.20 11.49
CA LEU A 137 1.06 -3.75 11.35
C LEU A 137 1.46 -2.99 12.62
N SER A 138 1.51 -3.62 13.78
CA SER A 138 2.00 -3.00 15.02
C SER A 138 3.41 -2.43 14.89
N SER A 139 4.21 -2.92 13.92
CA SER A 139 5.53 -2.38 13.59
C SER A 139 5.47 -1.03 12.84
N LEU A 140 4.33 -0.68 12.25
CA LEU A 140 4.09 0.57 11.51
C LEU A 140 3.52 1.62 12.48
N ARG A 141 4.39 2.20 13.31
CA ARG A 141 4.01 3.07 14.43
C ARG A 141 3.35 4.39 14.02
N ASN A 142 3.41 4.73 12.73
CA ASN A 142 2.83 5.96 12.18
C ASN A 142 1.55 5.70 11.37
N LEU A 143 1.07 4.44 11.27
CA LEU A 143 -0.09 4.10 10.48
C LEU A 143 -1.37 4.65 11.14
N GLU A 144 -1.97 5.65 10.51
CA GLU A 144 -3.15 6.35 11.00
C GLU A 144 -4.43 5.95 10.25
N ILE A 145 -4.31 5.62 8.97
CA ILE A 145 -5.44 5.32 8.09
C ILE A 145 -5.24 3.96 7.43
N LEU A 146 -6.19 3.05 7.63
CA LEU A 146 -6.21 1.75 7.00
C LEU A 146 -7.55 1.51 6.31
N ASN A 147 -7.52 1.40 4.98
CA ASN A 147 -8.69 1.07 4.18
C ASN A 147 -8.63 -0.38 3.68
N LEU A 148 -9.48 -1.23 4.23
CA LEU A 148 -9.67 -2.64 3.88
C LEU A 148 -11.06 -2.88 3.24
N GLY A 149 -11.77 -1.83 2.90
CA GLY A 149 -13.15 -1.92 2.39
C GLY A 149 -13.25 -2.73 1.09
N TYR A 150 -14.42 -3.29 0.84
CA TYR A 150 -14.69 -4.04 -0.39
C TYR A 150 -13.69 -5.18 -0.64
N ASN A 151 -13.48 -5.99 0.38
CA ASN A 151 -12.72 -7.24 0.32
C ASN A 151 -13.60 -8.39 0.84
N PHE A 152 -13.03 -9.54 1.10
CA PHE A 152 -13.75 -10.73 1.56
C PHE A 152 -13.24 -11.24 2.92
N PHE A 153 -12.78 -10.33 3.78
CA PHE A 153 -12.43 -10.69 5.14
C PHE A 153 -13.65 -11.24 5.87
N HIS A 154 -13.51 -12.42 6.46
CA HIS A 154 -14.59 -13.13 7.18
C HIS A 154 -14.24 -13.44 8.64
N ASP A 155 -12.98 -13.23 9.03
CA ASP A 155 -12.51 -13.49 10.39
C ASP A 155 -12.61 -12.23 11.25
N ASN A 156 -13.43 -12.29 12.30
CA ASN A 156 -13.54 -11.20 13.28
C ASN A 156 -12.27 -11.01 14.12
N GLY A 157 -11.35 -11.96 14.11
CA GLY A 157 -10.01 -11.83 14.71
C GLY A 157 -9.20 -10.67 14.12
N ILE A 158 -9.59 -10.14 12.95
CA ILE A 158 -8.97 -8.94 12.36
C ILE A 158 -9.01 -7.75 13.32
N LEU A 159 -10.13 -7.55 14.05
CA LEU A 159 -10.27 -6.44 15.00
C LEU A 159 -9.33 -6.61 16.19
N GLN A 160 -9.19 -7.85 16.69
CA GLN A 160 -8.25 -8.15 17.76
C GLN A 160 -6.81 -7.92 17.31
N SER A 161 -6.45 -8.39 16.11
CA SER A 161 -5.11 -8.21 15.54
C SER A 161 -4.76 -6.74 15.30
N LEU A 162 -5.75 -5.92 14.93
CA LEU A 162 -5.59 -4.48 14.73
C LEU A 162 -5.57 -3.69 16.05
N GLY A 163 -6.03 -4.27 17.16
CA GLY A 163 -6.01 -3.62 18.49
C GLY A 163 -4.60 -3.22 18.94
N ASP A 164 -3.57 -3.92 18.48
CA ASP A 164 -2.16 -3.60 18.77
C ASP A 164 -1.61 -2.44 17.93
N VAL A 165 -2.35 -1.98 16.91
CA VAL A 165 -1.95 -0.85 16.07
C VAL A 165 -2.45 0.46 16.70
N THR A 166 -1.78 0.87 17.76
CA THR A 166 -2.22 1.99 18.62
C THR A 166 -2.20 3.36 17.93
N SER A 167 -1.52 3.49 16.80
CA SER A 167 -1.49 4.72 15.98
C SER A 167 -2.73 4.89 15.08
N LEU A 168 -3.53 3.83 14.91
CA LEU A 168 -4.63 3.83 13.95
C LEU A 168 -5.77 4.74 14.42
N LYS A 169 -6.17 5.67 13.54
CA LYS A 169 -7.26 6.63 13.78
C LYS A 169 -8.49 6.32 12.95
N THR A 170 -8.28 5.74 11.75
CA THR A 170 -9.35 5.46 10.80
C THR A 170 -9.18 4.05 10.25
N LEU A 171 -10.22 3.24 10.42
CA LEU A 171 -10.31 1.90 9.86
C LEU A 171 -11.59 1.79 9.04
N ASN A 172 -11.45 1.45 7.75
CA ASN A 172 -12.58 1.13 6.89
C ASN A 172 -12.62 -0.39 6.63
N LEU A 173 -13.68 -1.04 7.09
CA LEU A 173 -13.98 -2.47 6.86
C LEU A 173 -15.29 -2.66 6.08
N THR A 174 -15.82 -1.59 5.48
CA THR A 174 -17.11 -1.62 4.75
C THR A 174 -17.11 -2.69 3.67
N ARG A 175 -18.25 -3.38 3.50
CA ARG A 175 -18.39 -4.37 2.43
C ARG A 175 -17.35 -5.51 2.51
N ASN A 176 -17.16 -6.04 3.69
CA ASN A 176 -16.50 -7.32 3.95
C ASN A 176 -17.53 -8.35 4.41
N LEU A 177 -17.08 -9.57 4.69
CA LEU A 177 -17.92 -10.69 5.15
C LEU A 177 -17.82 -10.93 6.66
N LEU A 178 -17.48 -9.89 7.40
CA LEU A 178 -17.35 -9.98 8.86
C LEU A 178 -18.73 -10.25 9.48
N GLU A 179 -18.83 -11.32 10.26
CA GLU A 179 -20.04 -11.72 10.96
C GLU A 179 -19.84 -11.67 12.48
N GLY A 180 -20.91 -11.40 13.22
CA GLY A 180 -20.92 -11.45 14.68
C GLY A 180 -20.92 -10.08 15.35
N TYR A 181 -20.79 -10.10 16.68
CA TYR A 181 -20.81 -8.90 17.50
C TYR A 181 -19.47 -8.17 17.42
N PHE A 182 -19.51 -6.91 17.02
CA PHE A 182 -18.38 -6.00 17.25
C PHE A 182 -18.35 -5.71 18.76
N PRO A 183 -17.21 -5.87 19.45
CA PRO A 183 -17.12 -5.47 20.84
C PRO A 183 -17.46 -3.99 20.93
N ALA A 184 -18.55 -3.67 21.62
CA ALA A 184 -18.87 -2.30 21.95
C ALA A 184 -17.71 -1.77 22.81
N GLN A 185 -17.07 -0.70 22.36
CA GLN A 185 -16.11 -0.02 23.21
C GLN A 185 -16.84 0.52 24.43
N GLY A 186 -16.45 0.02 25.61
CA GLY A 186 -16.80 0.60 26.89
C GLY A 186 -15.99 1.87 27.16
#